data_cc1199d5851f32332a65d774d6da5d61
#
_entry.id   cc1199d5851f32332a65d774d6da5d61
#
_cell.length_a   1.000
_cell.length_b   1.000
_cell.length_c   1.000
_cell.angle_alpha   90.00
_cell.angle_beta   90.00
_cell.angle_gamma   90.00
#
_symmetry.space_group_name_H-M   'P 1'
#
loop_
_entity.id
_entity.type
_entity.pdbx_description
1 polymer ?
#
loop_
_entity_poly.entity_id
_entity_poly.type
_entity_poly.pdbx_seq_one_letter_code
_entity_poly.pdbx_strand_id
1 'polypeptide(L)'
;MYLIEILKSIFFGIVEGITEWLPISSTGHLILAEEFIQYQNQSEAFMSMFNVVIQLGAILAVMVIYFNKLNPFKPTKDKQEVRKTWRLWLKVLIATLPLLAVFKFDDWFDTHFHNMVSVALMLIIYGIAFIYLEKRNKARAIEPSVTELDKLPYTTAFYIGLFQVLALLPGTSRSGATIVGGLLNGTSRSVVTEFTFYLGIPVMFGASALKIFKFVKAGQLLDFGQLFLLLVAMGVAFAVSMVAIRFLTSYVKKHDFTLFGKYRIVLGSVLLLYSFVRLFV
;
A
#
# COMPACT_ATOMS: atom_id res chain seq x y z
N MET A 1 22.70 8.07 21.45
CA MET A 1 22.14 6.80 20.95
C MET A 1 20.64 6.93 20.64
N TYR A 2 19.80 7.34 21.59
CA TYR A 2 18.35 7.46 21.42
C TYR A 2 17.90 8.45 20.31
N LEU A 3 18.58 9.59 20.14
CA LEU A 3 18.30 10.57 19.10
C LEU A 3 18.46 9.97 17.68
N ILE A 4 19.44 9.12 17.46
CA ILE A 4 19.68 8.47 16.18
C ILE A 4 18.52 7.52 15.85
N GLU A 5 18.02 6.75 16.82
CA GLU A 5 16.87 5.87 16.63
C GLU A 5 15.59 6.65 16.31
N ILE A 6 15.39 7.82 16.92
CA ILE A 6 14.28 8.72 16.57
C ILE A 6 14.42 9.22 15.13
N LEU A 7 15.61 9.62 14.68
CA LEU A 7 15.83 10.05 13.30
C LEU A 7 15.57 8.93 12.30
N LYS A 8 15.93 7.70 12.64
CA LYS A 8 15.57 6.52 11.83
C LYS A 8 14.06 6.33 11.75
N SER A 9 13.34 6.44 12.88
CA SER A 9 11.88 6.35 12.91
C SER A 9 11.21 7.43 12.04
N ILE A 10 11.74 8.66 12.08
CA ILE A 10 11.28 9.74 11.19
C ILE A 10 11.53 9.35 9.72
N PHE A 11 12.71 8.83 9.39
CA PHE A 11 13.05 8.42 8.04
C PHE A 11 12.13 7.30 7.54
N PHE A 12 11.92 6.23 8.32
CA PHE A 12 11.01 5.15 7.97
C PHE A 12 9.57 5.65 7.82
N GLY A 13 9.12 6.55 8.68
CA GLY A 13 7.81 7.19 8.56
C GLY A 13 7.66 8.02 7.28
N ILE A 14 8.71 8.73 6.85
CA ILE A 14 8.72 9.47 5.57
C ILE A 14 8.64 8.50 4.40
N VAL A 15 9.48 7.46 4.39
CA VAL A 15 9.48 6.43 3.33
C VAL A 15 8.10 5.81 3.21
N GLU A 16 7.53 5.34 4.31
CA GLU A 16 6.19 4.74 4.35
C GLU A 16 5.12 5.71 3.86
N GLY A 17 5.10 6.93 4.41
CA GLY A 17 4.09 7.94 4.09
C GLY A 17 4.07 8.36 2.61
N ILE A 18 5.23 8.33 1.93
CA ILE A 18 5.31 8.59 0.49
C ILE A 18 4.91 7.36 -0.31
N THR A 19 5.52 6.22 -0.01
CA THR A 19 5.55 5.07 -0.91
C THR A 19 4.34 4.16 -0.81
N GLU A 20 3.57 4.25 0.27
CA GLU A 20 2.36 3.45 0.45
C GLU A 20 1.25 3.85 -0.54
N TRP A 21 1.09 5.15 -0.79
CA TRP A 21 0.03 5.67 -1.66
C TRP A 21 0.43 5.67 -3.12
N LEU A 22 1.67 5.99 -3.40
CA LEU A 22 2.23 5.91 -4.74
C LEU A 22 2.36 4.44 -5.16
N PRO A 23 1.98 4.07 -6.38
CA PRO A 23 2.03 2.66 -6.80
C PRO A 23 3.47 2.19 -7.10
N ILE A 24 4.39 2.37 -6.12
CA ILE A 24 5.84 2.11 -6.24
C ILE A 24 6.39 1.08 -5.24
N SER A 25 5.53 0.54 -4.36
CA SER A 25 5.85 -0.47 -3.33
C SER A 25 6.58 0.06 -2.09
N SER A 26 5.82 0.36 -1.03
CA SER A 26 6.36 0.71 0.29
C SER A 26 7.26 -0.39 0.85
N THR A 27 6.82 -1.64 0.81
CA THR A 27 7.62 -2.80 1.26
C THR A 27 8.97 -2.86 0.57
N GLY A 28 9.03 -2.62 -0.76
CA GLY A 28 10.29 -2.61 -1.49
C GLY A 28 11.24 -1.51 -1.03
N HIS A 29 10.71 -0.34 -0.69
CA HIS A 29 11.51 0.78 -0.19
C HIS A 29 11.96 0.58 1.26
N LEU A 30 11.11 -0.02 2.10
CA LEU A 30 11.47 -0.33 3.49
C LEU A 30 12.56 -1.38 3.55
N ILE A 31 12.46 -2.47 2.77
CA ILE A 31 13.52 -3.48 2.67
C ILE A 31 14.86 -2.85 2.22
N LEU A 32 14.82 -1.98 1.20
CA LEU A 32 16.01 -1.26 0.78
C LEU A 32 16.54 -0.32 1.87
N ALA A 33 15.66 0.37 2.57
CA ALA A 33 16.05 1.26 3.66
C ALA A 33 16.71 0.51 4.82
N GLU A 34 16.19 -0.66 5.17
CA GLU A 34 16.73 -1.53 6.23
C GLU A 34 18.12 -2.07 5.91
N GLU A 35 18.44 -2.26 4.65
CA GLU A 35 19.80 -2.70 4.25
C GLU A 35 20.88 -1.69 4.65
N PHE A 36 20.55 -0.38 4.65
CA PHE A 36 21.49 0.69 4.95
C PHE A 36 21.27 1.34 6.33
N ILE A 37 20.04 1.28 6.83
CA ILE A 37 19.62 1.97 8.06
C ILE A 37 18.99 0.95 9.01
N GLN A 38 19.81 0.34 9.84
CA GLN A 38 19.36 -0.65 10.82
C GLN A 38 19.22 -0.02 12.21
N TYR A 39 18.15 -0.39 12.91
CA TYR A 39 18.02 -0.07 14.32
C TYR A 39 19.00 -0.89 15.15
N GLN A 40 19.61 -0.26 16.15
CA GLN A 40 20.49 -0.97 17.07
C GLN A 40 19.65 -1.67 18.16
N ASN A 41 20.01 -2.90 18.45
CA ASN A 41 19.41 -3.71 19.53
C ASN A 41 17.88 -3.93 19.40
N GLN A 42 17.35 -3.94 18.17
CA GLN A 42 15.96 -4.34 17.93
C GLN A 42 15.89 -5.78 17.41
N SER A 43 14.88 -6.52 17.87
CA SER A 43 14.63 -7.89 17.39
C SER A 43 14.03 -7.90 16.00
N GLU A 44 14.28 -8.95 15.22
CA GLU A 44 13.61 -9.16 13.93
C GLU A 44 12.08 -9.18 14.08
N ALA A 45 11.58 -9.74 15.18
CA ALA A 45 10.15 -9.76 15.47
C ALA A 45 9.58 -8.33 15.65
N PHE A 46 10.33 -7.43 16.33
CA PHE A 46 9.95 -6.03 16.43
C PHE A 46 9.95 -5.36 15.07
N MET A 47 10.99 -5.53 14.27
CA MET A 47 11.07 -4.90 12.93
C MET A 47 9.98 -5.41 11.99
N SER A 48 9.70 -6.71 11.97
CA SER A 48 8.59 -7.27 11.20
C SER A 48 7.24 -6.69 11.61
N MET A 49 7.00 -6.48 12.90
CA MET A 49 5.79 -5.82 13.39
C MET A 49 5.81 -4.32 13.07
N PHE A 50 6.92 -3.61 13.32
CA PHE A 50 7.08 -2.18 13.10
C PHE A 50 6.75 -1.78 11.66
N ASN A 51 7.32 -2.47 10.65
CA ASN A 51 7.11 -2.16 9.23
C ASN A 51 5.65 -2.29 8.78
N VAL A 52 4.87 -3.14 9.43
CA VAL A 52 3.45 -3.26 9.10
C VAL A 52 2.61 -2.26 9.90
N VAL A 53 2.96 -2.04 11.17
CA VAL A 53 2.14 -1.19 12.05
C VAL A 53 2.31 0.30 11.74
N ILE A 54 3.46 0.75 11.22
CA ILE A 54 3.62 2.16 10.78
C ILE A 54 2.62 2.54 9.67
N GLN A 55 2.11 1.57 8.89
CA GLN A 55 1.05 1.77 7.90
C GLN A 55 -0.26 2.28 8.53
N LEU A 56 -0.50 2.01 9.82
CA LEU A 56 -1.66 2.59 10.52
C LEU A 56 -1.59 4.13 10.55
N GLY A 57 -0.40 4.71 10.66
CA GLY A 57 -0.23 6.14 10.50
C GLY A 57 -0.66 6.61 9.10
N ALA A 58 -0.21 5.93 8.08
CA ALA A 58 -0.56 6.24 6.70
C ALA A 58 -2.07 6.13 6.44
N ILE A 59 -2.73 5.04 6.87
CA ILE A 59 -4.17 4.85 6.61
C ILE A 59 -5.06 5.83 7.38
N LEU A 60 -4.63 6.30 8.54
CA LEU A 60 -5.35 7.36 9.26
C LEU A 60 -5.44 8.64 8.42
N ALA A 61 -4.44 8.94 7.58
CA ALA A 61 -4.51 10.08 6.66
C ALA A 61 -5.64 9.94 5.64
N VAL A 62 -5.89 8.74 5.10
CA VAL A 62 -7.06 8.47 4.23
C VAL A 62 -8.36 8.72 4.99
N MET A 63 -8.46 8.18 6.20
CA MET A 63 -9.68 8.33 7.01
C MET A 63 -9.97 9.80 7.30
N VAL A 64 -8.95 10.63 7.53
CA VAL A 64 -9.09 12.07 7.76
C VAL A 64 -9.47 12.81 6.47
N ILE A 65 -8.72 12.60 5.38
CA ILE A 65 -8.96 13.28 4.09
C ILE A 65 -10.36 12.97 3.56
N TYR A 66 -10.79 11.72 3.66
CA TYR A 66 -12.04 11.24 3.10
C TYR A 66 -13.13 11.02 4.15
N PHE A 67 -12.96 11.58 5.36
CA PHE A 67 -13.89 11.40 6.47
C PHE A 67 -15.34 11.63 6.08
N ASN A 68 -15.62 12.72 5.36
CA ASN A 68 -16.96 13.06 4.91
C ASN A 68 -17.56 12.01 3.94
N LYS A 69 -16.74 11.39 3.08
CA LYS A 69 -17.21 10.34 2.16
C LYS A 69 -17.42 9.02 2.89
N LEU A 70 -16.54 8.70 3.83
CA LEU A 70 -16.48 7.40 4.52
C LEU A 70 -17.45 7.29 5.71
N ASN A 71 -17.82 8.41 6.35
CA ASN A 71 -18.69 8.40 7.53
C ASN A 71 -20.17 8.36 7.14
N PRO A 72 -20.89 7.22 7.36
CA PRO A 72 -22.34 7.13 7.08
C PRO A 72 -23.20 7.83 8.13
N PHE A 73 -22.64 8.15 9.30
CA PHE A 73 -23.36 8.73 10.43
C PHE A 73 -23.29 10.27 10.48
N LYS A 74 -22.74 10.90 9.44
CA LYS A 74 -22.64 12.37 9.41
C LYS A 74 -24.03 13.00 9.37
N PRO A 75 -24.39 13.88 10.32
CA PRO A 75 -25.76 14.44 10.44
C PRO A 75 -26.21 15.27 9.22
N THR A 76 -25.26 15.77 8.43
CA THR A 76 -25.56 16.60 7.24
C THR A 76 -25.87 15.77 5.99
N LYS A 77 -25.70 14.43 6.03
CA LYS A 77 -26.00 13.55 4.90
C LYS A 77 -27.50 13.26 4.81
N ASP A 78 -28.03 13.35 3.60
CA ASP A 78 -29.37 12.85 3.31
C ASP A 78 -29.39 11.30 3.22
N LYS A 79 -30.60 10.72 3.16
CA LYS A 79 -30.79 9.26 3.08
C LYS A 79 -30.10 8.63 1.86
N GLN A 80 -30.00 9.36 0.75
CA GLN A 80 -29.38 8.88 -0.48
C GLN A 80 -27.86 8.85 -0.34
N GLU A 81 -27.27 9.88 0.24
CA GLU A 81 -25.83 9.96 0.54
C GLU A 81 -25.40 8.89 1.55
N VAL A 82 -26.20 8.65 2.60
CA VAL A 82 -25.96 7.55 3.56
C VAL A 82 -25.97 6.20 2.84
N ARG A 83 -26.98 5.96 1.96
CA ARG A 83 -27.05 4.71 1.17
C ARG A 83 -25.84 4.55 0.24
N LYS A 84 -25.35 5.63 -0.39
CA LYS A 84 -24.13 5.61 -1.22
C LYS A 84 -22.91 5.25 -0.40
N THR A 85 -22.77 5.79 0.80
CA THR A 85 -21.67 5.48 1.71
C THR A 85 -21.67 3.99 2.12
N TRP A 86 -22.84 3.43 2.46
CA TRP A 86 -22.95 2.00 2.79
C TRP A 86 -22.67 1.09 1.59
N ARG A 87 -23.11 1.47 0.38
CA ARG A 87 -22.76 0.75 -0.85
C ARG A 87 -21.26 0.79 -1.12
N LEU A 88 -20.59 1.91 -0.84
CA LEU A 88 -19.14 2.01 -0.95
C LEU A 88 -18.45 1.04 0.01
N TRP A 89 -18.85 1.01 1.28
CA TRP A 89 -18.31 0.08 2.26
C TRP A 89 -18.55 -1.39 1.87
N LEU A 90 -19.72 -1.71 1.32
CA LEU A 90 -20.00 -3.05 0.82
C LEU A 90 -19.06 -3.43 -0.33
N LYS A 91 -18.76 -2.51 -1.27
CA LYS A 91 -17.78 -2.74 -2.33
C LYS A 91 -16.38 -2.97 -1.77
N VAL A 92 -15.98 -2.20 -0.76
CA VAL A 92 -14.69 -2.37 -0.06
C VAL A 92 -14.62 -3.74 0.62
N LEU A 93 -15.67 -4.16 1.31
CA LEU A 93 -15.73 -5.48 1.94
C LEU A 93 -15.64 -6.61 0.90
N ILE A 94 -16.40 -6.52 -0.21
CA ILE A 94 -16.34 -7.50 -1.30
C ILE A 94 -14.94 -7.59 -1.88
N ALA A 95 -14.25 -6.46 -2.08
CA ALA A 95 -12.88 -6.43 -2.56
C ALA A 95 -11.85 -6.94 -1.52
N THR A 96 -12.20 -7.00 -0.26
CA THR A 96 -11.34 -7.57 0.80
C THR A 96 -11.43 -9.10 0.85
N LEU A 97 -12.58 -9.69 0.46
CA LEU A 97 -12.84 -11.13 0.58
C LEU A 97 -11.77 -12.02 -0.08
N PRO A 98 -11.29 -11.76 -1.32
CA PRO A 98 -10.27 -12.61 -1.94
C PRO A 98 -8.98 -12.70 -1.10
N LEU A 99 -8.54 -11.58 -0.52
CA LEU A 99 -7.35 -11.56 0.33
C LEU A 99 -7.58 -12.37 1.63
N LEU A 100 -8.76 -12.24 2.24
CA LEU A 100 -9.11 -13.01 3.44
C LEU A 100 -9.13 -14.52 3.16
N ALA A 101 -9.56 -14.95 1.97
CA ALA A 101 -9.59 -16.36 1.61
C ALA A 101 -8.18 -17.01 1.53
N VAL A 102 -7.16 -16.21 1.18
CA VAL A 102 -5.78 -16.70 1.04
C VAL A 102 -4.85 -16.25 2.17
N PHE A 103 -5.37 -15.53 3.13
CA PHE A 103 -4.63 -14.92 4.22
C PHE A 103 -3.77 -15.90 5.03
N LYS A 104 -4.20 -17.15 5.21
CA LYS A 104 -3.43 -18.21 5.88
C LYS A 104 -2.09 -18.53 5.21
N PHE A 105 -1.90 -18.12 3.96
CA PHE A 105 -0.66 -18.31 3.22
C PHE A 105 0.32 -17.13 3.36
N ASP A 106 -0.03 -16.06 4.08
CA ASP A 106 0.80 -14.86 4.27
C ASP A 106 2.22 -15.22 4.76
N ASP A 107 2.31 -16.03 5.82
CA ASP A 107 3.61 -16.46 6.35
C ASP A 107 4.43 -17.28 5.34
N TRP A 108 3.76 -18.09 4.52
CA TRP A 108 4.43 -18.87 3.48
C TRP A 108 5.02 -17.95 2.40
N PHE A 109 4.25 -16.94 1.93
CA PHE A 109 4.74 -15.96 0.97
C PHE A 109 5.86 -15.11 1.56
N ASP A 110 5.71 -14.66 2.80
CA ASP A 110 6.72 -13.88 3.50
C ASP A 110 8.04 -14.67 3.60
N THR A 111 7.98 -15.94 4.02
CA THR A 111 9.18 -16.79 4.16
C THR A 111 9.92 -17.03 2.83
N HIS A 112 9.19 -17.22 1.72
CA HIS A 112 9.80 -17.62 0.45
C HIS A 112 10.15 -16.43 -0.45
N PHE A 113 9.45 -15.32 -0.35
CA PHE A 113 9.56 -14.19 -1.28
C PHE A 113 10.01 -12.88 -0.63
N HIS A 114 10.18 -12.83 0.71
CA HIS A 114 10.67 -11.63 1.38
C HIS A 114 12.20 -11.50 1.23
N ASN A 115 12.62 -11.31 0.00
CA ASN A 115 14.02 -11.12 -0.35
C ASN A 115 14.15 -10.07 -1.47
N MET A 116 15.33 -9.48 -1.56
CA MET A 116 15.59 -8.36 -2.48
C MET A 116 15.38 -8.71 -3.95
N VAL A 117 15.68 -9.95 -4.36
CA VAL A 117 15.52 -10.40 -5.75
C VAL A 117 14.05 -10.50 -6.12
N SER A 118 13.22 -11.11 -5.27
CA SER A 118 11.77 -11.20 -5.46
C SER A 118 11.13 -9.81 -5.54
N VAL A 119 11.52 -8.92 -4.63
CA VAL A 119 11.05 -7.52 -4.62
C VAL A 119 11.42 -6.82 -5.93
N ALA A 120 12.66 -6.94 -6.38
CA ALA A 120 13.13 -6.33 -7.60
C ALA A 120 12.40 -6.83 -8.85
N LEU A 121 12.17 -8.15 -8.93
CA LEU A 121 11.41 -8.75 -10.04
C LEU A 121 9.96 -8.24 -10.06
N MET A 122 9.29 -8.18 -8.91
CA MET A 122 7.92 -7.67 -8.84
C MET A 122 7.84 -6.18 -9.16
N LEU A 123 8.83 -5.38 -8.76
CA LEU A 123 8.93 -3.99 -9.17
C LEU A 123 9.00 -3.87 -10.71
N ILE A 124 9.86 -4.64 -11.37
CA ILE A 124 10.02 -4.60 -12.83
C ILE A 124 8.73 -5.09 -13.53
N ILE A 125 8.18 -6.23 -13.11
CA ILE A 125 6.97 -6.81 -13.74
C ILE A 125 5.81 -5.81 -13.68
N TYR A 126 5.52 -5.24 -12.51
CA TYR A 126 4.44 -4.26 -12.37
C TYR A 126 4.78 -2.91 -13.02
N GLY A 127 6.07 -2.55 -13.07
CA GLY A 127 6.53 -1.39 -13.86
C GLY A 127 6.21 -1.53 -15.34
N ILE A 128 6.50 -2.71 -15.91
CA ILE A 128 6.16 -3.05 -17.31
C ILE A 128 4.63 -3.09 -17.48
N ALA A 129 3.89 -3.69 -16.53
CA ALA A 129 2.44 -3.77 -16.58
C ALA A 129 1.79 -2.38 -16.65
N PHE A 130 2.22 -1.42 -15.82
CA PHE A 130 1.73 -0.03 -15.89
C PHE A 130 1.97 0.60 -17.26
N ILE A 131 3.20 0.54 -17.76
CA ILE A 131 3.57 1.14 -19.06
C ILE A 131 2.78 0.48 -20.20
N TYR A 132 2.67 -0.84 -20.17
CA TYR A 132 1.94 -1.59 -21.19
C TYR A 132 0.45 -1.22 -21.22
N LEU A 133 -0.20 -1.21 -20.05
CA LEU A 133 -1.63 -0.90 -19.93
C LEU A 133 -1.93 0.53 -20.40
N GLU A 134 -1.14 1.50 -19.98
CA GLU A 134 -1.33 2.90 -20.39
C GLU A 134 -1.12 3.08 -21.90
N LYS A 135 -0.07 2.49 -22.47
CA LYS A 135 0.16 2.50 -23.91
C LYS A 135 -0.95 1.80 -24.68
N ARG A 136 -1.39 0.61 -24.24
CA ARG A 136 -2.50 -0.13 -24.86
C ARG A 136 -3.79 0.67 -24.86
N ASN A 137 -4.16 1.25 -23.71
CA ASN A 137 -5.40 2.00 -23.57
C ASN A 137 -5.37 3.25 -24.47
N LYS A 138 -4.23 3.96 -24.53
CA LYS A 138 -4.03 5.10 -25.42
C LYS A 138 -4.08 4.70 -26.89
N ALA A 139 -3.38 3.65 -27.31
CA ALA A 139 -3.32 3.20 -28.70
C ALA A 139 -4.66 2.70 -29.25
N ARG A 140 -5.51 2.13 -28.37
CA ARG A 140 -6.85 1.61 -28.73
C ARG A 140 -7.95 2.61 -28.44
N ALA A 141 -7.65 3.83 -28.01
CA ALA A 141 -8.61 4.85 -27.59
C ALA A 141 -9.67 4.29 -26.62
N ILE A 142 -9.22 3.46 -25.65
CA ILE A 142 -10.12 2.81 -24.67
C ILE A 142 -10.56 3.88 -23.66
N GLU A 143 -11.81 4.28 -23.76
CA GLU A 143 -12.43 5.13 -22.76
C GLU A 143 -12.87 4.33 -21.53
N PRO A 144 -12.63 4.84 -20.30
CA PRO A 144 -13.05 4.16 -19.11
C PRO A 144 -14.58 4.09 -19.01
N SER A 145 -15.11 2.89 -18.77
CA SER A 145 -16.55 2.66 -18.59
C SER A 145 -17.05 3.08 -17.21
N VAL A 146 -16.15 3.15 -16.22
CA VAL A 146 -16.44 3.55 -14.84
C VAL A 146 -15.66 4.82 -14.49
N THR A 147 -16.35 5.96 -14.56
CA THR A 147 -15.77 7.29 -14.29
C THR A 147 -16.21 7.90 -12.96
N GLU A 148 -17.15 7.26 -12.27
CA GLU A 148 -17.68 7.68 -10.98
C GLU A 148 -17.63 6.52 -9.99
N LEU A 149 -17.20 6.79 -8.77
CA LEU A 149 -17.05 5.77 -7.72
C LEU A 149 -18.39 5.10 -7.34
N ASP A 150 -19.47 5.88 -7.32
CA ASP A 150 -20.80 5.38 -7.03
C ASP A 150 -21.26 4.33 -8.04
N LYS A 151 -20.83 4.46 -9.30
CA LYS A 151 -21.15 3.57 -10.42
C LYS A 151 -20.24 2.35 -10.53
N LEU A 152 -19.22 2.23 -9.67
CA LEU A 152 -18.34 1.06 -9.65
C LEU A 152 -19.14 -0.22 -9.42
N PRO A 153 -19.14 -1.21 -10.34
CA PRO A 153 -19.84 -2.47 -10.16
C PRO A 153 -19.25 -3.31 -9.03
N TYR A 154 -20.07 -4.10 -8.33
CA TYR A 154 -19.59 -5.03 -7.30
C TYR A 154 -18.65 -6.10 -7.86
N THR A 155 -18.91 -6.55 -9.09
CA THR A 155 -18.03 -7.47 -9.83
C THR A 155 -16.64 -6.87 -10.06
N THR A 156 -16.59 -5.61 -10.50
CA THR A 156 -15.31 -4.89 -10.66
C THR A 156 -14.59 -4.72 -9.32
N ALA A 157 -15.31 -4.41 -8.25
CA ALA A 157 -14.73 -4.34 -6.91
C ALA A 157 -14.12 -5.70 -6.49
N PHE A 158 -14.80 -6.82 -6.77
CA PHE A 158 -14.29 -8.16 -6.51
C PHE A 158 -13.04 -8.45 -7.34
N TYR A 159 -13.02 -8.12 -8.64
CA TYR A 159 -11.81 -8.28 -9.47
C TYR A 159 -10.64 -7.44 -8.98
N ILE A 160 -10.87 -6.20 -8.55
CA ILE A 160 -9.82 -5.38 -7.90
C ILE A 160 -9.29 -6.11 -6.67
N GLY A 161 -10.17 -6.75 -5.89
CA GLY A 161 -9.79 -7.58 -4.74
C GLY A 161 -8.99 -8.83 -5.12
N LEU A 162 -9.28 -9.48 -6.24
CA LEU A 162 -8.47 -10.59 -6.75
C LEU A 162 -7.06 -10.13 -7.10
N PHE A 163 -6.92 -8.97 -7.74
CA PHE A 163 -5.60 -8.39 -8.01
C PHE A 163 -4.87 -8.02 -6.71
N GLN A 164 -5.57 -7.62 -5.66
CA GLN A 164 -4.97 -7.34 -4.36
C GLN A 164 -4.26 -8.56 -3.76
N VAL A 165 -4.72 -9.79 -4.03
CA VAL A 165 -4.06 -11.03 -3.58
C VAL A 165 -2.61 -11.09 -4.06
N LEU A 166 -2.31 -10.57 -5.24
CA LEU A 166 -0.94 -10.53 -5.77
C LEU A 166 0.01 -9.68 -4.91
N ALA A 167 -0.53 -8.81 -4.06
CA ALA A 167 0.26 -8.02 -3.12
C ALA A 167 0.85 -8.84 -1.95
N LEU A 168 0.48 -10.12 -1.80
CA LEU A 168 1.19 -11.06 -0.92
C LEU A 168 2.63 -11.29 -1.39
N LEU A 169 2.92 -11.08 -2.68
CA LEU A 169 4.30 -11.09 -3.18
C LEU A 169 4.96 -9.74 -2.88
N PRO A 170 6.01 -9.71 -2.02
CA PRO A 170 6.73 -8.47 -1.71
C PRO A 170 7.26 -7.79 -2.97
N GLY A 171 7.18 -6.46 -3.00
CA GLY A 171 7.55 -5.69 -4.21
C GLY A 171 6.38 -5.42 -5.17
N THR A 172 5.30 -6.21 -5.14
CA THR A 172 4.12 -5.99 -6.00
C THR A 172 3.48 -4.62 -5.76
N SER A 173 3.40 -4.16 -4.53
CA SER A 173 2.60 -3.01 -4.07
C SER A 173 1.10 -3.31 -4.08
N ARG A 174 0.46 -3.19 -2.93
CA ARG A 174 -1.00 -3.32 -2.81
C ARG A 174 -1.72 -2.32 -3.71
N SER A 175 -1.35 -1.04 -3.60
CA SER A 175 -1.92 0.01 -4.45
C SER A 175 -1.63 -0.22 -5.93
N GLY A 176 -0.43 -0.69 -6.27
CA GLY A 176 -0.08 -1.04 -7.64
C GLY A 176 -0.95 -2.15 -8.23
N ALA A 177 -1.13 -3.25 -7.50
CA ALA A 177 -1.94 -4.38 -7.94
C ALA A 177 -3.41 -4.00 -8.14
N THR A 178 -4.01 -3.30 -7.17
CA THR A 178 -5.42 -2.88 -7.25
C THR A 178 -5.66 -1.86 -8.36
N ILE A 179 -4.73 -0.94 -8.62
CA ILE A 179 -4.81 0.01 -9.73
C ILE A 179 -4.76 -0.75 -11.07
N VAL A 180 -3.82 -1.68 -11.25
CA VAL A 180 -3.76 -2.52 -12.46
C VAL A 180 -5.08 -3.29 -12.65
N GLY A 181 -5.59 -3.91 -11.60
CA GLY A 181 -6.86 -4.64 -11.62
C GLY A 181 -8.04 -3.75 -12.04
N GLY A 182 -8.12 -2.55 -11.51
CA GLY A 182 -9.17 -1.61 -11.86
C GLY A 182 -9.07 -1.09 -13.30
N LEU A 183 -7.88 -0.70 -13.75
CA LEU A 183 -7.66 -0.25 -15.14
C LEU A 183 -7.99 -1.33 -16.17
N LEU A 184 -7.68 -2.60 -15.87
CA LEU A 184 -8.05 -3.75 -16.71
C LEU A 184 -9.55 -3.94 -16.79
N ASN A 185 -10.29 -3.58 -15.75
CA ASN A 185 -11.74 -3.68 -15.66
C ASN A 185 -12.47 -2.38 -16.03
N GLY A 186 -11.81 -1.48 -16.76
CA GLY A 186 -12.43 -0.28 -17.35
C GLY A 186 -12.69 0.85 -16.36
N THR A 187 -12.06 0.87 -15.18
CA THR A 187 -12.17 2.02 -14.26
C THR A 187 -11.23 3.15 -14.70
N SER A 188 -11.68 4.40 -14.49
CA SER A 188 -10.82 5.57 -14.68
C SER A 188 -9.70 5.59 -13.62
N ARG A 189 -8.58 6.24 -13.94
CA ARG A 189 -7.45 6.40 -13.01
C ARG A 189 -7.86 7.01 -11.68
N SER A 190 -8.71 8.04 -11.70
CA SER A 190 -9.19 8.70 -10.47
C SER A 190 -10.04 7.78 -9.62
N VAL A 191 -10.97 7.01 -10.23
CA VAL A 191 -11.87 6.11 -9.49
C VAL A 191 -11.09 4.97 -8.86
N VAL A 192 -10.20 4.30 -9.61
CA VAL A 192 -9.44 3.18 -9.06
C VAL A 192 -8.46 3.63 -7.98
N THR A 193 -7.82 4.80 -8.13
CA THR A 193 -6.92 5.35 -7.11
C THR A 193 -7.69 5.62 -5.81
N GLU A 194 -8.83 6.29 -5.89
CA GLU A 194 -9.66 6.58 -4.72
C GLU A 194 -10.19 5.30 -4.07
N PHE A 195 -10.67 4.34 -4.85
CA PHE A 195 -11.14 3.05 -4.35
C PHE A 195 -10.02 2.24 -3.68
N THR A 196 -8.81 2.27 -4.25
CA THR A 196 -7.61 1.64 -3.67
C THR A 196 -7.29 2.20 -2.28
N PHE A 197 -7.44 3.50 -2.06
CA PHE A 197 -7.25 4.09 -0.74
C PHE A 197 -8.25 3.54 0.28
N TYR A 198 -9.53 3.45 -0.08
CA TYR A 198 -10.57 2.93 0.82
C TYR A 198 -10.40 1.44 1.11
N LEU A 199 -10.00 0.67 0.09
CA LEU A 199 -9.69 -0.75 0.24
C LEU A 199 -8.52 -0.99 1.20
N GLY A 200 -7.57 -0.03 1.29
CA GLY A 200 -6.49 -0.05 2.27
C GLY A 200 -6.96 -0.08 3.72
N ILE A 201 -8.12 0.51 4.04
CA ILE A 201 -8.58 0.65 5.42
C ILE A 201 -8.72 -0.72 6.10
N PRO A 202 -9.62 -1.62 5.69
CA PRO A 202 -9.76 -2.92 6.35
C PRO A 202 -8.50 -3.78 6.26
N VAL A 203 -7.76 -3.69 5.16
CA VAL A 203 -6.57 -4.51 4.93
C VAL A 203 -5.42 -4.13 5.87
N MET A 204 -5.10 -2.84 5.99
CA MET A 204 -3.99 -2.39 6.84
C MET A 204 -4.33 -2.53 8.33
N PHE A 205 -5.57 -2.28 8.74
CA PHE A 205 -5.99 -2.58 10.10
C PHE A 205 -5.91 -4.08 10.40
N GLY A 206 -6.37 -4.94 9.49
CA GLY A 206 -6.30 -6.38 9.62
C GLY A 206 -4.86 -6.91 9.70
N ALA A 207 -3.99 -6.46 8.80
CA ALA A 207 -2.58 -6.84 8.77
C ALA A 207 -1.84 -6.39 10.05
N SER A 208 -2.05 -5.15 10.48
CA SER A 208 -1.44 -4.62 11.71
C SER A 208 -1.92 -5.36 12.95
N ALA A 209 -3.22 -5.62 13.06
CA ALA A 209 -3.78 -6.39 14.17
C ALA A 209 -3.19 -7.80 14.24
N LEU A 210 -3.01 -8.46 13.07
CA LEU A 210 -2.37 -9.77 13.01
C LEU A 210 -0.90 -9.72 13.44
N LYS A 211 -0.11 -8.78 12.93
CA LYS A 211 1.32 -8.68 13.28
C LYS A 211 1.49 -8.37 14.76
N ILE A 212 0.67 -7.49 15.35
CA ILE A 212 0.65 -7.25 16.79
C ILE A 212 0.27 -8.53 17.56
N PHE A 213 -0.78 -9.23 17.12
CA PHE A 213 -1.19 -10.48 17.75
C PHE A 213 -0.07 -11.54 17.72
N LYS A 214 0.58 -11.73 16.57
CA LYS A 214 1.72 -12.67 16.43
C LYS A 214 2.89 -12.27 17.34
N PHE A 215 3.22 -10.97 17.43
CA PHE A 215 4.27 -10.42 18.28
C PHE A 215 3.99 -10.74 19.77
N VAL A 216 2.79 -10.45 20.24
CA VAL A 216 2.40 -10.75 21.63
C VAL A 216 2.34 -12.25 21.90
N LYS A 217 1.81 -13.06 20.96
CA LYS A 217 1.75 -14.52 21.08
C LYS A 217 3.14 -15.16 21.14
N ALA A 218 4.15 -14.55 20.54
CA ALA A 218 5.56 -14.96 20.64
C ALA A 218 6.20 -14.57 21.98
N GLY A 219 5.43 -14.09 22.96
CA GLY A 219 5.94 -13.67 24.27
C GLY A 219 6.67 -12.33 24.26
N GLN A 220 6.55 -11.57 23.15
CA GLN A 220 7.18 -10.25 23.02
C GLN A 220 6.23 -9.16 23.54
N LEU A 221 6.79 -8.18 24.23
CA LEU A 221 6.07 -6.99 24.65
C LEU A 221 6.87 -5.75 24.23
N LEU A 222 6.16 -4.71 23.81
CA LEU A 222 6.81 -3.44 23.51
C LEU A 222 7.30 -2.78 24.81
N ASP A 223 8.56 -2.43 24.86
CA ASP A 223 9.03 -1.50 25.87
C ASP A 223 8.61 -0.04 25.52
N PHE A 224 8.79 0.87 26.48
CA PHE A 224 8.41 2.26 26.29
C PHE A 224 9.18 2.92 25.13
N GLY A 225 10.46 2.57 24.94
CA GLY A 225 11.28 3.09 23.85
C GLY A 225 10.77 2.62 22.48
N GLN A 226 10.50 1.32 22.34
CA GLN A 226 9.94 0.74 21.12
C GLN A 226 8.58 1.35 20.76
N LEU A 227 7.69 1.48 21.74
CA LEU A 227 6.39 2.12 21.56
C LEU A 227 6.55 3.58 21.11
N PHE A 228 7.46 4.33 21.72
CA PHE A 228 7.73 5.71 21.34
C PHE A 228 8.25 5.83 19.91
N LEU A 229 9.23 5.00 19.50
CA LEU A 229 9.77 4.97 18.14
C LEU A 229 8.69 4.64 17.11
N LEU A 230 7.81 3.66 17.42
CA LEU A 230 6.68 3.28 16.58
C LEU A 230 5.70 4.46 16.41
N LEU A 231 5.33 5.13 17.50
CA LEU A 231 4.41 6.26 17.46
C LEU A 231 5.00 7.47 16.70
N VAL A 232 6.31 7.73 16.81
CA VAL A 232 7.00 8.74 16.01
C VAL A 232 6.90 8.40 14.52
N ALA A 233 7.24 7.17 14.13
CA ALA A 233 7.16 6.74 12.73
C ALA A 233 5.73 6.81 12.19
N MET A 234 4.73 6.37 12.96
CA MET A 234 3.31 6.47 12.59
C MET A 234 2.85 7.94 12.42
N GLY A 235 3.25 8.82 13.33
CA GLY A 235 2.91 10.25 13.26
C GLY A 235 3.51 10.93 12.03
N VAL A 236 4.76 10.60 11.70
CA VAL A 236 5.42 11.08 10.48
C VAL A 236 4.77 10.48 9.23
N ALA A 237 4.51 9.16 9.21
CA ALA A 237 3.81 8.51 8.11
C ALA A 237 2.44 9.13 7.85
N PHE A 238 1.68 9.45 8.91
CA PHE A 238 0.42 10.19 8.81
C PHE A 238 0.60 11.56 8.14
N ALA A 239 1.51 12.39 8.65
CA ALA A 239 1.72 13.75 8.16
C ALA A 239 2.17 13.76 6.68
N VAL A 240 3.11 12.87 6.32
CA VAL A 240 3.61 12.73 4.96
C VAL A 240 2.54 12.16 4.03
N SER A 241 1.75 11.19 4.48
CA SER A 241 0.63 10.63 3.72
C SER A 241 -0.44 11.65 3.39
N MET A 242 -0.71 12.62 4.27
CA MET A 242 -1.63 13.73 3.99
C MET A 242 -1.22 14.51 2.73
N VAL A 243 0.08 14.65 2.48
CA VAL A 243 0.62 15.31 1.28
C VAL A 243 0.63 14.35 0.09
N ALA A 244 1.12 13.12 0.27
CA ALA A 244 1.25 12.13 -0.79
C ALA A 244 -0.11 11.75 -1.43
N ILE A 245 -1.16 11.57 -0.64
CA ILE A 245 -2.52 11.27 -1.12
C ILE A 245 -3.07 12.42 -1.97
N ARG A 246 -2.93 13.67 -1.49
CA ARG A 246 -3.38 14.85 -2.24
C ARG A 246 -2.59 15.01 -3.54
N PHE A 247 -1.28 14.80 -3.49
CA PHE A 247 -0.43 14.81 -4.68
C PHE A 247 -0.90 13.77 -5.69
N LEU A 248 -1.03 12.49 -5.30
CA LEU A 248 -1.42 11.43 -6.23
C LEU A 248 -2.82 11.67 -6.80
N THR A 249 -3.80 12.07 -5.96
CA THR A 249 -5.15 12.38 -6.41
C THR A 249 -5.17 13.49 -7.46
N SER A 250 -4.33 14.52 -7.30
CA SER A 250 -4.19 15.60 -8.28
C SER A 250 -3.43 15.15 -9.54
N TYR A 251 -2.40 14.36 -9.36
CA TYR A 251 -1.56 13.85 -10.43
C TYR A 251 -2.33 12.99 -11.44
N VAL A 252 -3.10 12.00 -10.96
CA VAL A 252 -3.83 11.04 -11.82
C VAL A 252 -4.97 11.67 -12.62
N LYS A 253 -5.39 12.88 -12.27
CA LYS A 253 -6.36 13.65 -13.06
C LYS A 253 -5.79 14.18 -14.38
N LYS A 254 -4.46 14.40 -14.44
CA LYS A 254 -3.77 15.04 -15.57
C LYS A 254 -2.74 14.12 -16.23
N HIS A 255 -2.26 13.10 -15.54
CA HIS A 255 -1.17 12.22 -15.96
C HIS A 255 -1.57 10.75 -15.84
N ASP A 256 -0.84 9.91 -16.56
CA ASP A 256 -0.97 8.46 -16.50
C ASP A 256 0.04 7.84 -15.50
N PHE A 257 -0.02 6.52 -15.31
CA PHE A 257 0.86 5.81 -14.39
C PHE A 257 2.23 5.44 -14.99
N THR A 258 2.54 5.90 -16.22
CA THR A 258 3.80 5.56 -16.91
C THR A 258 5.03 6.00 -16.11
N LEU A 259 4.99 7.16 -15.44
CA LEU A 259 6.10 7.64 -14.61
C LEU A 259 6.41 6.66 -13.48
N PHE A 260 5.39 6.21 -12.77
CA PHE A 260 5.56 5.22 -11.68
C PHE A 260 6.05 3.87 -12.23
N GLY A 261 5.58 3.46 -13.42
CA GLY A 261 6.09 2.28 -14.10
C GLY A 261 7.59 2.37 -14.41
N LYS A 262 8.05 3.49 -14.96
CA LYS A 262 9.48 3.74 -15.22
C LYS A 262 10.30 3.73 -13.93
N TYR A 263 9.83 4.43 -12.90
CA TYR A 263 10.48 4.46 -11.58
C TYR A 263 10.68 3.04 -11.03
N ARG A 264 9.63 2.20 -11.06
CA ARG A 264 9.68 0.82 -10.60
C ARG A 264 10.70 -0.03 -11.35
N ILE A 265 10.79 0.12 -12.68
CA ILE A 265 11.76 -0.60 -13.50
C ILE A 265 13.19 -0.18 -13.12
N VAL A 266 13.44 1.12 -12.99
CA VAL A 266 14.76 1.64 -12.61
C VAL A 266 15.14 1.12 -11.22
N LEU A 267 14.26 1.27 -10.22
CA LEU A 267 14.52 0.81 -8.86
C LEU A 267 14.76 -0.71 -8.82
N GLY A 268 13.89 -1.49 -9.47
CA GLY A 268 14.04 -2.95 -9.52
C GLY A 268 15.33 -3.38 -10.21
N SER A 269 15.75 -2.69 -11.28
CA SER A 269 17.02 -2.96 -11.95
C SER A 269 18.23 -2.64 -11.06
N VAL A 270 18.18 -1.54 -10.31
CA VAL A 270 19.22 -1.18 -9.34
C VAL A 270 19.31 -2.23 -8.23
N LEU A 271 18.18 -2.70 -7.71
CA LEU A 271 18.15 -3.74 -6.67
C LEU A 271 18.69 -5.08 -7.18
N LEU A 272 18.37 -5.48 -8.42
CA LEU A 272 18.94 -6.69 -9.01
C LEU A 272 20.46 -6.56 -9.18
N LEU A 273 20.92 -5.43 -9.68
CA LEU A 273 22.36 -5.18 -9.84
C LEU A 273 23.08 -5.21 -8.48
N TYR A 274 22.51 -4.56 -7.47
CA TYR A 274 23.04 -4.59 -6.11
C TYR A 274 23.10 -6.02 -5.54
N SER A 275 22.00 -6.78 -5.69
CA SER A 275 21.96 -8.19 -5.26
C SER A 275 23.00 -9.06 -5.97
N PHE A 276 23.20 -8.81 -7.27
CA PHE A 276 24.20 -9.51 -8.06
C PHE A 276 25.64 -9.20 -7.60
N VAL A 277 25.97 -7.92 -7.43
CA VAL A 277 27.31 -7.50 -6.94
C VAL A 277 27.60 -8.12 -5.58
N ARG A 278 26.62 -8.18 -4.68
CA ARG A 278 26.76 -8.74 -3.33
C ARG A 278 27.06 -10.25 -3.30
N LEU A 279 26.80 -10.98 -4.40
CA LEU A 279 27.19 -12.40 -4.52
C LEU A 279 28.69 -12.60 -4.73
N PHE A 280 29.42 -11.54 -5.11
CA PHE A 280 30.85 -11.59 -5.44
C PHE A 280 31.73 -10.83 -4.43
N VAL A 281 31.12 -10.16 -3.48
CA VAL A 281 31.76 -9.44 -2.37
C VAL A 281 31.45 -10.13 -1.06
#